data_0d8bf6dda3560caa889f3bc5e6325385
#
_entry.id   0d8bf6dda3560caa889f3bc5e6325385
#
_cell.length_a   1.000
_cell.length_b   1.000
_cell.length_c   1.000
_cell.angle_alpha   90.00
_cell.angle_beta   90.00
_cell.angle_gamma   90.00
#
_symmetry.space_group_name_H-M   'P 1'
#
loop_
_entity.id
_entity.type
_entity.pdbx_description
1 polymer ?
#
loop_
_entity_poly.entity_id
_entity_poly.type
_entity_poly.pdbx_seq_one_letter_code
_entity_poly.pdbx_strand_id
1 'polypeptide(L)'
;MMMVKADGYGHGICKVAHYVESAVDAFGVETLQEGLKLKRAGIKKAILVLALSGSEIETACKNGLTIGLHNEAQLCKIVNLIEQKHIKPTDFDVQFKVDSGMHRLGFDESALKRALQKAERVKLNVSGVYSHLRDDTDDQKDEFDRLAGIVKSYYPQAKKHLASSHSLSNPNLRYDMVRLGIKAYEGAMSAYSQVIESRSLKAGEQVSYGDYALEKDTNTAVIFGGYADGIARENPSSVYIRGQKCNVIGNVCMDCFVVDTGDYNAKFGDEVVLFDENTINRVACERNTIEYTVMTSLKGRIKRIYV
;
A
#
# COMPACT_ATOMS: atom_id res chain seq x y z
N MET A 1 6.02 -11.15 8.21
CA MET A 1 5.71 -10.83 6.79
C MET A 1 5.79 -9.32 6.58
N MET A 2 6.51 -8.87 5.56
CA MET A 2 6.55 -7.46 5.16
C MET A 2 5.55 -7.19 4.03
N MET A 3 4.68 -6.21 4.20
CA MET A 3 3.76 -5.77 3.14
C MET A 3 4.47 -4.77 2.24
N VAL A 4 4.58 -5.12 0.95
CA VAL A 4 5.29 -4.31 -0.05
C VAL A 4 4.39 -3.93 -1.24
N LYS A 5 3.07 -4.06 -1.07
CA LYS A 5 2.06 -3.64 -2.05
C LYS A 5 2.10 -2.13 -2.32
N ALA A 6 1.42 -1.67 -3.37
CA ALA A 6 1.41 -0.28 -3.83
C ALA A 6 2.83 0.27 -4.04
N ASP A 7 3.65 -0.50 -4.79
CA ASP A 7 5.05 -0.21 -5.07
C ASP A 7 5.90 -0.01 -3.79
N GLY A 8 5.71 -0.88 -2.77
CA GLY A 8 6.38 -0.76 -1.49
C GLY A 8 5.93 0.50 -0.73
N TYR A 9 4.62 0.76 -0.68
CA TYR A 9 4.04 1.99 -0.11
C TYR A 9 4.65 3.25 -0.74
N GLY A 10 4.90 3.21 -2.06
CA GLY A 10 5.51 4.31 -2.79
C GLY A 10 7.05 4.33 -2.81
N HIS A 11 7.72 3.48 -2.01
CA HIS A 11 9.19 3.48 -1.86
C HIS A 11 9.93 2.71 -2.96
N GLY A 12 9.23 1.97 -3.83
CA GLY A 12 9.83 1.11 -4.85
C GLY A 12 9.96 -0.34 -4.41
N ILE A 13 8.99 -1.17 -4.81
CA ILE A 13 8.79 -2.54 -4.31
C ILE A 13 10.03 -3.43 -4.36
N CYS A 14 10.81 -3.40 -5.47
CA CYS A 14 11.97 -4.27 -5.61
C CYS A 14 13.12 -3.87 -4.68
N LYS A 15 13.37 -2.55 -4.53
CA LYS A 15 14.44 -2.06 -3.65
C LYS A 15 14.14 -2.35 -2.20
N VAL A 16 12.89 -2.07 -1.76
CA VAL A 16 12.46 -2.40 -0.41
C VAL A 16 12.57 -3.89 -0.15
N ALA A 17 12.05 -4.73 -1.05
CA ALA A 17 12.08 -6.17 -0.86
C ALA A 17 13.50 -6.72 -0.73
N HIS A 18 14.44 -6.31 -1.59
CA HIS A 18 15.84 -6.71 -1.48
C HIS A 18 16.50 -6.26 -0.17
N TYR A 19 16.21 -5.01 0.24
CA TYR A 19 16.81 -4.46 1.45
C TYR A 19 16.42 -5.23 2.71
N VAL A 20 15.14 -5.67 2.79
CA VAL A 20 14.63 -6.34 4.00
C VAL A 20 14.55 -7.86 3.87
N GLU A 21 14.93 -8.48 2.74
CA GLU A 21 14.70 -9.92 2.48
C GLU A 21 15.29 -10.83 3.56
N SER A 22 16.48 -10.50 4.07
CA SER A 22 17.13 -11.29 5.11
C SER A 22 16.44 -11.17 6.49
N ALA A 23 15.71 -10.10 6.73
CA ALA A 23 15.06 -9.81 8.01
C ALA A 23 13.59 -10.26 8.09
N VAL A 24 13.02 -10.80 7.00
CA VAL A 24 11.61 -11.18 6.95
C VAL A 24 11.43 -12.64 6.52
N ASP A 25 10.30 -13.24 6.90
CA ASP A 25 9.97 -14.62 6.51
C ASP A 25 9.22 -14.70 5.18
N ALA A 26 8.45 -13.66 4.87
CA ALA A 26 7.62 -13.61 3.67
C ALA A 26 7.29 -12.15 3.28
N PHE A 27 6.87 -11.96 2.04
CA PHE A 27 6.31 -10.72 1.54
C PHE A 27 4.81 -10.84 1.29
N GLY A 28 4.08 -9.73 1.42
CA GLY A 28 2.68 -9.62 1.04
C GLY A 28 2.48 -8.51 0.01
N VAL A 29 1.79 -8.83 -1.06
CA VAL A 29 1.42 -7.91 -2.15
C VAL A 29 -0.09 -7.96 -2.40
N GLU A 30 -0.64 -6.97 -3.10
CA GLU A 30 -2.06 -6.99 -3.44
C GLU A 30 -2.32 -7.76 -4.72
N THR A 31 -1.52 -7.53 -5.78
CA THR A 31 -1.81 -7.96 -7.14
C THR A 31 -0.83 -9.01 -7.66
N LEU A 32 -1.28 -9.77 -8.69
CA LEU A 32 -0.41 -10.69 -9.43
C LEU A 32 0.83 -9.99 -9.99
N GLN A 33 0.66 -8.79 -10.55
CA GLN A 33 1.76 -8.06 -11.20
C GLN A 33 2.87 -7.68 -10.20
N GLU A 34 2.49 -7.28 -8.99
CA GLU A 34 3.46 -7.03 -7.92
C GLU A 34 4.20 -8.30 -7.53
N GLY A 35 3.48 -9.43 -7.38
CA GLY A 35 4.10 -10.72 -7.08
C GLY A 35 5.08 -11.17 -8.16
N LEU A 36 4.71 -11.06 -9.43
CA LEU A 36 5.57 -11.39 -10.56
C LEU A 36 6.77 -10.44 -10.66
N LYS A 37 6.59 -9.15 -10.33
CA LYS A 37 7.69 -8.18 -10.29
C LYS A 37 8.76 -8.58 -9.28
N LEU A 38 8.35 -9.04 -8.08
CA LEU A 38 9.25 -9.54 -7.05
C LEU A 38 9.96 -10.84 -7.47
N LYS A 39 9.22 -11.80 -8.08
CA LYS A 39 9.83 -13.05 -8.61
C LYS A 39 10.90 -12.74 -9.66
N ARG A 40 10.61 -11.85 -10.62
CA ARG A 40 11.58 -11.42 -11.65
C ARG A 40 12.78 -10.67 -11.05
N ALA A 41 12.58 -9.95 -9.96
CA ALA A 41 13.67 -9.32 -9.21
C ALA A 41 14.53 -10.32 -8.42
N GLY A 42 14.18 -11.61 -8.42
CA GLY A 42 14.97 -12.66 -7.80
C GLY A 42 14.69 -12.90 -6.31
N ILE A 43 13.63 -12.33 -5.76
CA ILE A 43 13.20 -12.55 -4.36
C ILE A 43 12.89 -14.02 -4.14
N LYS A 44 13.51 -14.63 -3.11
CA LYS A 44 13.42 -16.06 -2.78
C LYS A 44 12.38 -16.37 -1.72
N LYS A 45 12.06 -15.39 -0.87
CA LYS A 45 11.04 -15.56 0.19
C LYS A 45 9.65 -15.80 -0.40
N ALA A 46 8.80 -16.45 0.37
CA ALA A 46 7.39 -16.64 -0.01
C ALA A 46 6.70 -15.27 -0.25
N ILE A 47 5.85 -15.22 -1.27
CA ILE A 47 5.12 -14.01 -1.66
C ILE A 47 3.64 -14.31 -1.65
N LEU A 48 2.92 -13.77 -0.67
CA LEU A 48 1.46 -13.86 -0.57
C LEU A 48 0.82 -12.78 -1.43
N VAL A 49 -0.01 -13.19 -2.39
CA VAL A 49 -0.86 -12.31 -3.19
C VAL A 49 -2.25 -12.29 -2.57
N LEU A 50 -2.70 -11.10 -2.13
CA LEU A 50 -3.94 -10.96 -1.36
C LEU A 50 -5.21 -10.98 -2.21
N ALA A 51 -5.14 -10.48 -3.45
CA ALA A 51 -6.28 -10.44 -4.35
C ALA A 51 -5.89 -10.90 -5.76
N LEU A 52 -6.61 -11.89 -6.26
CA LEU A 52 -6.46 -12.43 -7.61
C LEU A 52 -7.83 -12.53 -8.27
N SER A 53 -7.92 -12.12 -9.51
CA SER A 53 -9.04 -12.45 -10.38
C SER A 53 -8.98 -13.92 -10.81
N GLY A 54 -10.11 -14.48 -11.25
CA GLY A 54 -10.16 -15.87 -11.70
C GLY A 54 -9.23 -16.18 -12.87
N SER A 55 -8.92 -15.21 -13.74
CA SER A 55 -8.00 -15.36 -14.89
C SER A 55 -6.51 -15.34 -14.46
N GLU A 56 -6.19 -14.81 -13.30
CA GLU A 56 -4.80 -14.67 -12.82
C GLU A 56 -4.33 -15.88 -11.99
N ILE A 57 -5.26 -16.70 -11.48
CA ILE A 57 -4.97 -17.82 -10.56
C ILE A 57 -3.97 -18.80 -11.18
N GLU A 58 -4.17 -19.22 -12.42
CA GLU A 58 -3.26 -20.16 -13.08
C GLU A 58 -1.83 -19.63 -13.16
N THR A 59 -1.69 -18.35 -13.53
CA THR A 59 -0.38 -17.70 -13.61
C THR A 59 0.27 -17.59 -12.23
N ALA A 60 -0.50 -17.26 -11.19
CA ALA A 60 0.00 -17.20 -9.83
C ALA A 60 0.54 -18.55 -9.36
N CYS A 61 -0.24 -19.63 -9.57
CA CYS A 61 0.15 -21.01 -9.24
C CYS A 61 1.45 -21.43 -9.96
N LYS A 62 1.51 -21.22 -11.27
CA LYS A 62 2.70 -21.60 -12.10
C LYS A 62 3.97 -20.84 -11.73
N ASN A 63 3.86 -19.69 -11.08
CA ASN A 63 4.99 -18.91 -10.60
C ASN A 63 5.32 -19.14 -9.11
N GLY A 64 4.69 -20.13 -8.46
CA GLY A 64 4.94 -20.46 -7.06
C GLY A 64 4.64 -19.30 -6.11
N LEU A 65 3.57 -18.54 -6.40
CA LEU A 65 3.07 -17.52 -5.49
C LEU A 65 2.11 -18.16 -4.47
N THR A 66 2.12 -17.65 -3.25
CA THR A 66 1.13 -18.03 -2.24
C THR A 66 -0.17 -17.27 -2.50
N ILE A 67 -1.29 -17.96 -2.55
CA ILE A 67 -2.59 -17.37 -2.89
C ILE A 67 -3.39 -17.07 -1.62
N GLY A 68 -3.80 -15.83 -1.44
CA GLY A 68 -4.79 -15.42 -0.46
C GLY A 68 -6.20 -15.84 -0.92
N LEU A 69 -6.65 -17.00 -0.46
CA LEU A 69 -7.93 -17.59 -0.83
C LEU A 69 -9.05 -17.03 0.06
N HIS A 70 -10.03 -16.36 -0.54
CA HIS A 70 -11.06 -15.65 0.21
C HIS A 70 -12.51 -15.95 -0.22
N ASN A 71 -12.71 -16.80 -1.22
CA ASN A 71 -14.05 -17.24 -1.62
C ASN A 71 -14.04 -18.60 -2.33
N GLU A 72 -15.22 -19.23 -2.41
CA GLU A 72 -15.38 -20.55 -3.04
C GLU A 72 -15.12 -20.53 -4.56
N ALA A 73 -15.37 -19.42 -5.25
CA ALA A 73 -15.16 -19.32 -6.70
C ALA A 73 -13.67 -19.44 -7.06
N GLN A 74 -12.79 -18.79 -6.28
CA GLN A 74 -11.34 -18.96 -6.45
C GLN A 74 -10.91 -20.41 -6.21
N LEU A 75 -11.42 -21.04 -5.16
CA LEU A 75 -11.11 -22.44 -4.86
C LEU A 75 -11.59 -23.37 -5.97
N CYS A 76 -12.82 -23.20 -6.46
CA CYS A 76 -13.34 -23.99 -7.59
C CYS A 76 -12.46 -23.84 -8.83
N LYS A 77 -11.97 -22.62 -9.12
CA LYS A 77 -11.03 -22.42 -10.22
C LYS A 77 -9.73 -23.17 -10.02
N ILE A 78 -9.15 -23.15 -8.82
CA ILE A 78 -7.93 -23.91 -8.47
C ILE A 78 -8.19 -25.41 -8.64
N VAL A 79 -9.28 -25.94 -8.09
CA VAL A 79 -9.64 -27.36 -8.18
C VAL A 79 -9.77 -27.79 -9.65
N ASN A 80 -10.50 -27.03 -10.47
CA ASN A 80 -10.65 -27.31 -11.89
C ASN A 80 -9.29 -27.33 -12.62
N LEU A 81 -8.39 -26.39 -12.32
CA LEU A 81 -7.06 -26.36 -12.92
C LEU A 81 -6.22 -27.59 -12.52
N ILE A 82 -6.35 -28.07 -11.28
CA ILE A 82 -5.67 -29.29 -10.79
C ILE A 82 -6.26 -30.52 -11.50
N GLU A 83 -7.57 -30.65 -11.56
CA GLU A 83 -8.27 -31.78 -12.22
C GLU A 83 -7.94 -31.85 -13.72
N GLN A 84 -7.80 -30.69 -14.38
CA GLN A 84 -7.37 -30.58 -15.77
C GLN A 84 -5.84 -30.75 -15.97
N LYS A 85 -5.08 -30.95 -14.88
CA LYS A 85 -3.60 -31.07 -14.88
C LYS A 85 -2.86 -29.85 -15.42
N HIS A 86 -3.46 -28.67 -15.34
CA HIS A 86 -2.80 -27.41 -15.72
C HIS A 86 -1.81 -26.92 -14.66
N ILE A 87 -2.06 -27.25 -13.38
CA ILE A 87 -1.22 -26.96 -12.22
C ILE A 87 -1.17 -28.17 -11.29
N LYS A 88 -0.16 -28.23 -10.43
CA LYS A 88 -0.05 -29.23 -9.38
C LYS A 88 -0.22 -28.58 -8.01
N PRO A 89 -0.91 -29.21 -7.05
CA PRO A 89 -1.10 -28.66 -5.71
C PRO A 89 0.22 -28.48 -4.93
N THR A 90 1.32 -29.11 -5.38
CA THR A 90 2.66 -28.98 -4.82
C THR A 90 3.44 -27.78 -5.30
N ASP A 91 3.00 -27.09 -6.35
CA ASP A 91 3.76 -26.03 -7.00
C ASP A 91 3.53 -24.66 -6.35
N PHE A 92 2.53 -24.54 -5.46
CA PHE A 92 2.15 -23.32 -4.79
C PHE A 92 1.49 -23.59 -3.43
N ASP A 93 1.37 -22.52 -2.62
CA ASP A 93 0.64 -22.54 -1.36
C ASP A 93 -0.63 -21.73 -1.42
N VAL A 94 -1.57 -22.03 -0.54
CA VAL A 94 -2.69 -21.14 -0.26
C VAL A 94 -2.74 -20.76 1.22
N GLN A 95 -3.28 -19.59 1.50
CA GLN A 95 -3.64 -19.18 2.84
C GLN A 95 -5.12 -18.77 2.86
N PHE A 96 -5.90 -19.38 3.73
CA PHE A 96 -7.31 -19.06 3.88
C PHE A 96 -7.49 -17.70 4.53
N LYS A 97 -8.18 -16.81 3.85
CA LYS A 97 -8.66 -15.58 4.46
C LYS A 97 -10.06 -15.80 5.01
N VAL A 98 -10.22 -15.60 6.32
CA VAL A 98 -11.53 -15.67 7.00
C VAL A 98 -12.01 -14.26 7.34
N ASP A 99 -13.34 -14.08 7.35
CA ASP A 99 -13.94 -12.81 7.76
C ASP A 99 -14.29 -12.85 9.25
N SER A 100 -13.52 -12.14 10.04
CA SER A 100 -13.72 -12.04 11.48
C SER A 100 -14.46 -10.75 11.90
N GLY A 101 -15.18 -10.10 10.97
CA GLY A 101 -16.00 -8.93 11.28
C GLY A 101 -15.62 -7.65 10.56
N MET A 102 -14.68 -7.71 9.59
CA MET A 102 -14.38 -6.58 8.71
C MET A 102 -15.37 -6.49 7.53
N HIS A 103 -15.99 -7.60 7.14
CA HIS A 103 -17.01 -7.72 6.08
C HIS A 103 -16.58 -7.16 4.72
N ARG A 104 -15.30 -7.41 4.36
CA ARG A 104 -14.74 -6.98 3.08
C ARG A 104 -14.39 -8.15 2.17
N LEU A 105 -13.61 -9.09 2.66
CA LEU A 105 -13.18 -10.31 1.98
C LEU A 105 -12.94 -11.40 3.03
N GLY A 106 -13.24 -12.65 2.69
CA GLY A 106 -12.97 -13.79 3.56
C GLY A 106 -14.16 -14.74 3.64
N PHE A 107 -13.89 -15.95 4.04
CA PHE A 107 -14.90 -16.97 4.25
C PHE A 107 -15.66 -16.74 5.57
N ASP A 108 -16.96 -16.88 5.54
CA ASP A 108 -17.75 -17.21 6.73
C ASP A 108 -17.57 -18.68 7.11
N GLU A 109 -18.10 -19.10 8.26
CA GLU A 109 -17.94 -20.47 8.76
C GLU A 109 -18.47 -21.52 7.78
N SER A 110 -19.67 -21.30 7.22
CA SER A 110 -20.33 -22.28 6.39
C SER A 110 -19.58 -22.50 5.06
N ALA A 111 -19.20 -21.43 4.41
CA ALA A 111 -18.39 -21.45 3.19
C ALA A 111 -16.97 -22.01 3.47
N LEU A 112 -16.38 -21.66 4.63
CA LEU A 112 -15.08 -22.17 5.04
C LEU A 112 -15.07 -23.69 5.16
N LYS A 113 -16.05 -24.28 5.86
CA LYS A 113 -16.16 -25.75 6.01
C LYS A 113 -16.25 -26.46 4.67
N ARG A 114 -17.11 -25.96 3.77
CA ARG A 114 -17.21 -26.51 2.40
C ARG A 114 -15.91 -26.39 1.62
N ALA A 115 -15.24 -25.24 1.75
CA ALA A 115 -13.99 -24.98 1.08
C ALA A 115 -12.86 -25.90 1.59
N LEU A 116 -12.75 -26.11 2.89
CA LEU A 116 -11.76 -27.00 3.48
C LEU A 116 -11.91 -28.45 3.01
N GLN A 117 -13.14 -28.98 2.95
CA GLN A 117 -13.41 -30.32 2.40
C GLN A 117 -12.98 -30.45 0.93
N LYS A 118 -13.22 -29.42 0.11
CA LYS A 118 -12.76 -29.40 -1.29
C LYS A 118 -11.23 -29.33 -1.39
N ALA A 119 -10.60 -28.48 -0.57
CA ALA A 119 -9.15 -28.31 -0.56
C ALA A 119 -8.42 -29.61 -0.14
N GLU A 120 -8.94 -30.29 0.88
CA GLU A 120 -8.41 -31.58 1.36
C GLU A 120 -8.51 -32.67 0.27
N ARG A 121 -9.65 -32.77 -0.43
CA ARG A 121 -9.85 -33.75 -1.52
C ARG A 121 -8.77 -33.66 -2.61
N VAL A 122 -8.34 -32.44 -2.97
CA VAL A 122 -7.29 -32.23 -3.97
C VAL A 122 -5.89 -32.09 -3.38
N LYS A 123 -5.74 -32.36 -2.07
CA LYS A 123 -4.48 -32.29 -1.31
C LYS A 123 -3.77 -30.94 -1.46
N LEU A 124 -4.57 -29.85 -1.38
CA LEU A 124 -4.03 -28.50 -1.51
C LEU A 124 -3.09 -28.18 -0.35
N ASN A 125 -1.95 -27.57 -0.65
CA ASN A 125 -1.01 -27.14 0.39
C ASN A 125 -1.51 -25.83 1.03
N VAL A 126 -1.93 -25.92 2.31
CA VAL A 126 -2.44 -24.78 3.07
C VAL A 126 -1.40 -24.37 4.10
N SER A 127 -0.72 -23.25 3.84
CA SER A 127 0.37 -22.75 4.69
C SER A 127 -0.09 -21.77 5.77
N GLY A 128 -1.34 -21.27 5.70
CA GLY A 128 -1.81 -20.33 6.71
C GLY A 128 -3.30 -19.99 6.68
N VAL A 129 -3.72 -19.32 7.74
CA VAL A 129 -5.05 -18.71 7.88
C VAL A 129 -4.89 -17.29 8.45
N TYR A 130 -5.64 -16.34 7.88
CA TYR A 130 -5.55 -14.95 8.29
C TYR A 130 -6.86 -14.19 8.18
N SER A 131 -6.94 -13.11 8.92
CA SER A 131 -7.98 -12.10 8.78
C SER A 131 -7.38 -10.69 8.81
N HIS A 132 -8.23 -9.68 8.83
CA HIS A 132 -7.82 -8.29 8.97
C HIS A 132 -8.78 -7.59 9.93
N LEU A 133 -8.22 -6.93 10.91
CA LEU A 133 -9.00 -6.20 11.90
C LEU A 133 -9.47 -4.86 11.33
N ARG A 134 -10.71 -4.51 11.62
CA ARG A 134 -11.22 -3.14 11.50
C ARG A 134 -10.73 -2.32 12.68
N ASP A 135 -10.88 -2.91 13.88
CA ASP A 135 -10.50 -2.36 15.18
C ASP A 135 -9.89 -3.49 16.03
N ASP A 136 -9.08 -3.13 17.04
CA ASP A 136 -8.47 -4.11 17.97
C ASP A 136 -9.48 -4.53 19.04
N THR A 137 -10.62 -5.11 18.64
CA THR A 137 -11.66 -5.59 19.53
C THR A 137 -11.56 -7.08 19.83
N ASP A 138 -11.95 -7.49 21.02
CA ASP A 138 -11.97 -8.90 21.42
C ASP A 138 -12.91 -9.73 20.54
N ASP A 139 -14.07 -9.19 20.15
CA ASP A 139 -15.04 -9.88 19.29
C ASP A 139 -14.42 -10.34 17.95
N GLN A 140 -13.65 -9.46 17.30
CA GLN A 140 -12.98 -9.81 16.04
C GLN A 140 -11.87 -10.85 16.25
N LYS A 141 -11.18 -10.80 17.38
CA LYS A 141 -10.18 -11.78 17.76
C LYS A 141 -10.81 -13.14 18.04
N ASP A 142 -11.86 -13.18 18.81
CA ASP A 142 -12.55 -14.42 19.20
C ASP A 142 -13.15 -15.11 17.97
N GLU A 143 -13.77 -14.35 17.07
CA GLU A 143 -14.25 -14.88 15.80
C GLU A 143 -13.10 -15.37 14.90
N PHE A 144 -11.96 -14.67 14.86
CA PHE A 144 -10.78 -15.17 14.16
C PHE A 144 -10.28 -16.48 14.77
N ASP A 145 -10.19 -16.58 16.11
CA ASP A 145 -9.72 -17.80 16.77
C ASP A 145 -10.65 -18.98 16.47
N ARG A 146 -11.96 -18.75 16.48
CA ARG A 146 -12.98 -19.74 16.17
C ARG A 146 -12.83 -20.28 14.72
N LEU A 147 -12.75 -19.37 13.75
CA LEU A 147 -12.61 -19.73 12.33
C LEU A 147 -11.23 -20.34 12.01
N ALA A 148 -10.18 -19.80 12.59
CA ALA A 148 -8.83 -20.35 12.43
C ALA A 148 -8.70 -21.75 13.08
N GLY A 149 -9.41 -22.01 14.17
CA GLY A 149 -9.52 -23.33 14.80
C GLY A 149 -10.11 -24.36 13.82
N ILE A 150 -11.11 -23.99 13.03
CA ILE A 150 -11.67 -24.87 11.98
C ILE A 150 -10.61 -25.16 10.90
N VAL A 151 -9.85 -24.17 10.44
CA VAL A 151 -8.77 -24.42 9.46
C VAL A 151 -7.72 -25.34 10.03
N LYS A 152 -7.30 -25.13 11.29
CA LYS A 152 -6.29 -25.94 11.97
C LYS A 152 -6.73 -27.37 12.23
N SER A 153 -8.01 -27.68 12.31
CA SER A 153 -8.50 -29.06 12.41
C SER A 153 -8.25 -29.89 11.12
N TYR A 154 -8.18 -29.25 9.96
CA TYR A 154 -7.82 -29.88 8.68
C TYR A 154 -6.32 -29.74 8.38
N TYR A 155 -5.72 -28.61 8.73
CA TYR A 155 -4.32 -28.26 8.43
C TYR A 155 -3.59 -27.78 9.70
N PRO A 156 -3.18 -28.70 10.58
CA PRO A 156 -2.57 -28.35 11.89
C PRO A 156 -1.35 -27.44 11.78
N GLN A 157 -0.61 -27.48 10.67
CA GLN A 157 0.59 -26.68 10.43
C GLN A 157 0.32 -25.29 9.86
N ALA A 158 -0.94 -24.97 9.53
CA ALA A 158 -1.29 -23.65 9.00
C ALA A 158 -0.97 -22.53 10.02
N LYS A 159 -0.17 -21.55 9.61
CA LYS A 159 0.21 -20.42 10.47
C LYS A 159 -0.95 -19.43 10.61
N LYS A 160 -1.23 -19.01 11.83
CA LYS A 160 -2.21 -17.96 12.12
C LYS A 160 -1.55 -16.58 12.03
N HIS A 161 -2.19 -15.63 11.36
CA HIS A 161 -1.76 -14.23 11.39
C HIS A 161 -2.94 -13.25 11.29
N LEU A 162 -2.98 -12.34 12.25
CA LEU A 162 -4.05 -11.34 12.38
C LEU A 162 -3.50 -9.92 12.45
N ALA A 163 -2.50 -9.68 13.31
CA ALA A 163 -1.94 -8.36 13.54
C ALA A 163 -1.41 -7.68 12.27
N SER A 164 -1.74 -6.40 12.15
CA SER A 164 -1.18 -5.45 11.19
C SER A 164 -0.29 -4.43 11.94
N SER A 165 0.20 -3.40 11.24
CA SER A 165 0.99 -2.34 11.87
C SER A 165 0.27 -1.65 13.04
N HIS A 166 -1.05 -1.46 12.97
CA HIS A 166 -1.84 -0.80 14.01
C HIS A 166 -1.96 -1.64 15.26
N SER A 167 -2.20 -2.93 15.10
CA SER A 167 -2.40 -3.88 16.20
C SER A 167 -1.10 -4.53 16.69
N LEU A 168 0.07 -4.09 16.21
CA LEU A 168 1.36 -4.67 16.56
C LEU A 168 1.69 -4.56 18.05
N SER A 169 1.23 -3.52 18.73
CA SER A 169 1.43 -3.31 20.16
C SER A 169 0.69 -4.32 21.02
N ASN A 170 -0.41 -4.92 20.52
CA ASN A 170 -1.18 -5.91 21.25
C ASN A 170 -0.56 -7.32 21.07
N PRO A 171 0.10 -7.90 22.11
CA PRO A 171 0.75 -9.20 21.99
C PRO A 171 -0.24 -10.35 21.71
N ASN A 172 -1.51 -10.23 22.12
CA ASN A 172 -2.54 -11.25 21.95
C ASN A 172 -2.98 -11.42 20.48
N LEU A 173 -2.62 -10.48 19.59
CA LEU A 173 -2.98 -10.50 18.18
C LEU A 173 -1.85 -10.97 17.26
N ARG A 174 -0.64 -11.19 17.78
CA ARG A 174 0.55 -11.47 16.97
C ARG A 174 0.57 -12.88 16.37
N TYR A 175 0.05 -13.88 17.08
CA TYR A 175 0.04 -15.29 16.67
C TYR A 175 1.40 -15.79 16.12
N ASP A 176 1.37 -16.60 15.05
CA ASP A 176 2.58 -17.17 14.45
C ASP A 176 3.34 -16.16 13.56
N MET A 177 2.66 -15.09 13.11
CA MET A 177 3.24 -14.10 12.21
C MET A 177 2.46 -12.78 12.28
N VAL A 178 3.15 -11.66 12.07
CA VAL A 178 2.56 -10.32 11.92
C VAL A 178 2.75 -9.80 10.49
N ARG A 179 1.85 -8.92 10.04
CA ARG A 179 1.94 -8.27 8.73
C ARG A 179 2.31 -6.80 8.90
N LEU A 180 3.60 -6.51 8.76
CA LEU A 180 4.12 -5.14 8.84
C LEU A 180 3.85 -4.40 7.54
N GLY A 181 3.12 -3.31 7.61
CA GLY A 181 2.91 -2.33 6.56
C GLY A 181 3.53 -1.01 6.95
N ILE A 182 2.71 0.03 7.14
CA ILE A 182 3.15 1.42 7.34
C ILE A 182 4.21 1.59 8.42
N LYS A 183 4.11 0.86 9.53
CA LYS A 183 5.07 0.96 10.65
C LYS A 183 6.53 0.70 10.24
N ALA A 184 6.74 -0.07 9.18
CA ALA A 184 8.08 -0.33 8.63
C ALA A 184 8.57 0.77 7.68
N TYR A 185 7.71 1.73 7.34
CA TYR A 185 8.01 2.83 6.41
C TYR A 185 8.00 4.20 7.09
N GLU A 186 7.70 4.26 8.39
CA GLU A 186 7.69 5.52 9.15
C GLU A 186 9.06 6.21 9.07
N GLY A 187 9.06 7.49 8.72
CA GLY A 187 10.28 8.29 8.60
C GLY A 187 11.19 7.96 7.41
N ALA A 188 10.82 6.98 6.55
CA ALA A 188 11.69 6.49 5.49
C ALA A 188 11.55 7.23 4.16
N MET A 189 10.61 8.17 4.03
CA MET A 189 10.39 8.90 2.78
C MET A 189 10.35 10.40 2.99
N SER A 190 11.11 11.11 2.16
CA SER A 190 10.97 12.55 1.95
C SER A 190 10.78 12.83 0.47
N ALA A 191 9.99 13.83 0.13
CA ALA A 191 9.74 14.23 -1.25
C ALA A 191 10.12 15.70 -1.46
N TYR A 192 10.93 15.92 -2.49
CA TYR A 192 11.49 17.23 -2.82
C TYR A 192 11.14 17.62 -4.26
N SER A 193 11.11 18.91 -4.49
CA SER A 193 10.99 19.51 -5.80
C SER A 193 11.88 20.76 -5.89
N GLN A 194 11.69 21.60 -6.92
CA GLN A 194 12.46 22.80 -7.15
C GLN A 194 11.57 23.94 -7.65
N VAL A 195 11.97 25.17 -7.35
CA VAL A 195 11.44 26.37 -7.96
C VAL A 195 11.91 26.46 -9.41
N ILE A 196 10.97 26.60 -10.36
CA ILE A 196 11.28 26.73 -11.79
C ILE A 196 11.04 28.13 -12.33
N GLU A 197 10.29 28.97 -11.63
CA GLU A 197 10.04 30.38 -12.00
C GLU A 197 9.62 31.15 -10.74
N SER A 198 9.89 32.46 -10.71
CA SER A 198 9.43 33.35 -9.64
C SER A 198 8.94 34.65 -10.22
N ARG A 199 7.88 35.21 -9.63
CA ARG A 199 7.25 36.47 -10.11
C ARG A 199 6.76 37.29 -8.94
N SER A 200 6.85 38.62 -9.09
CA SER A 200 6.12 39.58 -8.24
C SER A 200 4.83 39.93 -8.96
N LEU A 201 3.71 39.65 -8.36
CA LEU A 201 2.39 39.87 -8.92
C LEU A 201 1.63 40.93 -8.09
N LYS A 202 0.68 41.59 -8.72
CA LYS A 202 -0.13 42.65 -8.11
C LYS A 202 -1.47 42.13 -7.59
N ALA A 203 -2.04 42.82 -6.62
CA ALA A 203 -3.41 42.57 -6.19
C ALA A 203 -4.38 42.62 -7.39
N GLY A 204 -5.30 41.67 -7.44
CA GLY A 204 -6.27 41.46 -8.52
C GLY A 204 -5.78 40.60 -9.69
N GLU A 205 -4.49 40.30 -9.81
CA GLU A 205 -4.02 39.39 -10.86
C GLU A 205 -4.46 37.95 -10.54
N GLN A 206 -4.89 37.23 -11.60
CA GLN A 206 -5.30 35.81 -11.49
C GLN A 206 -4.10 34.90 -11.59
N VAL A 207 -4.11 33.81 -10.79
CA VAL A 207 -3.01 32.87 -10.70
C VAL A 207 -3.47 31.45 -11.08
N SER A 208 -2.77 30.83 -12.04
CA SER A 208 -3.03 29.46 -12.46
C SER A 208 -4.44 29.28 -13.05
N TYR A 209 -4.96 28.06 -13.05
CA TYR A 209 -6.33 27.78 -13.47
C TYR A 209 -7.33 28.04 -12.33
N GLY A 210 -8.53 28.40 -12.69
CA GLY A 210 -9.63 28.73 -11.76
C GLY A 210 -9.74 30.23 -11.52
N ASP A 211 -10.54 30.61 -10.54
CA ASP A 211 -10.91 32.02 -10.26
C ASP A 211 -10.12 32.58 -9.07
N TYR A 212 -8.90 32.10 -8.83
CA TYR A 212 -8.07 32.60 -7.75
C TYR A 212 -7.42 33.96 -8.16
N ALA A 213 -7.84 35.04 -7.55
CA ALA A 213 -7.22 36.35 -7.68
C ALA A 213 -6.45 36.72 -6.40
N LEU A 214 -5.31 37.38 -6.56
CA LEU A 214 -4.50 37.85 -5.43
C LEU A 214 -5.19 38.97 -4.67
N GLU A 215 -5.25 38.88 -3.35
CA GLU A 215 -5.82 39.91 -2.49
C GLU A 215 -4.86 41.11 -2.28
N LYS A 216 -3.57 40.87 -2.40
CA LYS A 216 -2.49 41.84 -2.20
C LYS A 216 -1.32 41.56 -3.14
N ASP A 217 -0.46 42.58 -3.30
CA ASP A 217 0.84 42.39 -3.95
C ASP A 217 1.63 41.29 -3.23
N THR A 218 2.15 40.32 -3.97
CA THR A 218 2.92 39.21 -3.37
C THR A 218 3.95 38.63 -4.35
N ASN A 219 4.99 38.04 -3.82
CA ASN A 219 5.87 37.19 -4.61
C ASN A 219 5.28 35.77 -4.71
N THR A 220 5.45 35.16 -5.86
CA THR A 220 5.00 33.79 -6.14
C THR A 220 6.13 32.98 -6.70
N ALA A 221 6.08 31.67 -6.49
CA ALA A 221 6.98 30.72 -7.12
C ALA A 221 6.20 29.61 -7.81
N VAL A 222 6.65 29.25 -9.00
CA VAL A 222 6.17 28.07 -9.74
C VAL A 222 7.05 26.89 -9.34
N ILE A 223 6.43 25.82 -8.87
CA ILE A 223 7.11 24.63 -8.39
C ILE A 223 6.96 23.52 -9.44
N PHE A 224 8.05 22.82 -9.73
CA PHE A 224 8.04 21.68 -10.62
C PHE A 224 7.27 20.50 -10.00
N GLY A 225 6.50 19.77 -10.84
CA GLY A 225 5.64 18.67 -10.42
C GLY A 225 4.18 19.10 -10.22
N GLY A 226 3.28 18.21 -10.58
CA GLY A 226 1.84 18.46 -10.54
C GLY A 226 1.02 17.21 -10.27
N TYR A 227 -0.28 17.23 -10.63
CA TYR A 227 -1.13 16.06 -10.36
C TYR A 227 -0.71 14.81 -11.14
N ALA A 228 0.04 14.93 -12.23
CA ALA A 228 0.63 13.79 -12.93
C ALA A 228 1.74 13.10 -12.13
N ASP A 229 2.29 13.78 -11.13
CA ASP A 229 3.33 13.27 -10.24
C ASP A 229 2.76 12.78 -8.90
N GLY A 230 1.49 13.08 -8.63
CA GLY A 230 0.82 12.70 -7.38
C GLY A 230 0.62 13.87 -6.40
N ILE A 231 0.89 15.12 -6.84
CA ILE A 231 0.50 16.31 -6.07
C ILE A 231 -1.03 16.43 -6.13
N ALA A 232 -1.67 16.58 -4.98
CA ALA A 232 -3.12 16.66 -4.91
C ALA A 232 -3.63 17.93 -5.65
N ARG A 233 -4.61 17.74 -6.55
CA ARG A 233 -5.27 18.87 -7.23
C ARG A 233 -6.31 19.54 -6.33
N GLU A 234 -7.05 18.72 -5.59
CA GLU A 234 -8.02 19.16 -4.60
C GLU A 234 -7.33 19.19 -3.22
N ASN A 235 -7.60 20.23 -2.45
CA ASN A 235 -6.97 20.45 -1.14
C ASN A 235 -5.44 20.23 -1.17
N PRO A 236 -4.69 20.96 -2.01
CA PRO A 236 -3.25 20.84 -2.04
C PRO A 236 -2.65 21.29 -0.71
N SER A 237 -1.65 20.54 -0.24
CA SER A 237 -0.91 20.92 0.97
C SER A 237 0.08 22.04 0.70
N SER A 238 0.35 22.85 1.72
CA SER A 238 1.47 23.77 1.70
C SER A 238 2.81 23.05 1.59
N VAL A 239 3.82 23.75 1.07
CA VAL A 239 5.21 23.27 0.92
C VAL A 239 6.17 24.15 1.70
N TYR A 240 7.43 23.75 1.81
CA TYR A 240 8.46 24.59 2.40
C TYR A 240 9.55 24.93 1.38
N ILE A 241 9.93 26.21 1.34
CA ILE A 241 11.08 26.71 0.56
C ILE A 241 12.04 27.36 1.56
N ARG A 242 13.25 26.83 1.67
CA ARG A 242 14.24 27.28 2.67
C ARG A 242 13.68 27.41 4.10
N GLY A 243 12.85 26.46 4.51
CA GLY A 243 12.22 26.46 5.84
C GLY A 243 11.00 27.38 6.00
N GLN A 244 10.66 28.21 5.00
CA GLN A 244 9.47 29.02 5.01
C GLN A 244 8.28 28.25 4.44
N LYS A 245 7.16 28.23 5.17
CA LYS A 245 5.90 27.63 4.71
C LYS A 245 5.28 28.51 3.62
N CYS A 246 4.99 27.91 2.46
CA CYS A 246 4.37 28.54 1.30
C CYS A 246 3.07 27.81 0.96
N ASN A 247 1.96 28.55 0.87
CA ASN A 247 0.67 27.98 0.53
C ASN A 247 0.52 27.87 -0.99
N VAL A 248 -0.10 26.79 -1.45
CA VAL A 248 -0.46 26.65 -2.86
C VAL A 248 -1.60 27.62 -3.16
N ILE A 249 -1.49 28.36 -4.27
CA ILE A 249 -2.48 29.30 -4.76
C ILE A 249 -2.91 28.92 -6.18
N GLY A 250 -4.21 29.11 -6.45
CA GLY A 250 -4.83 28.62 -7.68
C GLY A 250 -4.83 27.07 -7.75
N ASN A 251 -5.25 26.54 -8.87
CA ASN A 251 -5.33 25.09 -9.07
C ASN A 251 -3.97 24.49 -9.42
N VAL A 252 -3.65 23.33 -8.86
CA VAL A 252 -2.50 22.53 -9.28
C VAL A 252 -2.67 22.10 -10.72
N CYS A 253 -1.64 22.33 -11.55
CA CYS A 253 -1.59 21.95 -12.96
C CYS A 253 -1.07 20.49 -13.11
N MET A 254 -0.97 20.03 -14.35
CA MET A 254 -0.49 18.68 -14.63
C MET A 254 0.96 18.48 -14.18
N ASP A 255 1.82 19.46 -14.43
CA ASP A 255 3.28 19.35 -14.31
C ASP A 255 3.90 20.44 -13.41
N CYS A 256 3.10 21.35 -12.87
CA CYS A 256 3.56 22.39 -11.95
C CYS A 256 2.41 22.90 -11.07
N PHE A 257 2.75 23.70 -10.06
CA PHE A 257 1.79 24.45 -9.24
C PHE A 257 2.44 25.75 -8.75
N VAL A 258 1.62 26.68 -8.32
CA VAL A 258 2.07 28.01 -7.86
C VAL A 258 1.89 28.11 -6.35
N VAL A 259 2.84 28.72 -5.69
CA VAL A 259 2.78 29.02 -4.26
C VAL A 259 2.96 30.51 -3.99
N ASP A 260 2.30 30.99 -2.95
CA ASP A 260 2.53 32.32 -2.39
C ASP A 260 3.78 32.26 -1.49
N THR A 261 4.79 33.06 -1.81
CA THR A 261 6.03 33.17 -1.03
C THR A 261 6.06 34.44 -0.14
N GLY A 262 5.01 35.27 -0.18
CA GLY A 262 4.92 36.51 0.60
C GLY A 262 6.05 37.47 0.24
N ASP A 263 6.80 37.88 1.25
CA ASP A 263 7.94 38.79 1.07
C ASP A 263 9.24 38.05 0.64
N TYR A 264 9.21 36.74 0.63
CA TYR A 264 10.35 35.93 0.24
C TYR A 264 10.52 35.87 -1.29
N ASN A 265 11.66 36.27 -1.78
CA ASN A 265 12.01 36.21 -3.19
C ASN A 265 12.68 34.88 -3.51
N ALA A 266 11.88 33.85 -3.79
CA ALA A 266 12.36 32.53 -4.20
C ALA A 266 13.13 32.63 -5.52
N LYS A 267 14.14 31.76 -5.70
CA LYS A 267 15.01 31.76 -6.88
C LYS A 267 14.86 30.44 -7.64
N PHE A 268 15.08 30.51 -8.94
CA PHE A 268 15.22 29.33 -9.78
C PHE A 268 16.23 28.34 -9.17
N GLY A 269 15.82 27.08 -9.01
CA GLY A 269 16.63 26.01 -8.41
C GLY A 269 16.55 25.92 -6.89
N ASP A 270 15.86 26.85 -6.20
CA ASP A 270 15.63 26.67 -4.74
C ASP A 270 14.92 25.36 -4.48
N GLU A 271 15.40 24.59 -3.50
CA GLU A 271 14.77 23.34 -3.08
C GLU A 271 13.42 23.58 -2.42
N VAL A 272 12.49 22.72 -2.75
CA VAL A 272 11.13 22.71 -2.21
C VAL A 272 10.87 21.39 -1.52
N VAL A 273 10.60 21.41 -0.22
CA VAL A 273 10.17 20.25 0.55
C VAL A 273 8.67 20.08 0.39
N LEU A 274 8.25 19.02 -0.31
CA LEU A 274 6.84 18.66 -0.44
C LEU A 274 6.35 17.99 0.84
N PHE A 275 7.14 17.09 1.39
CA PHE A 275 7.02 16.51 2.72
C PHE A 275 8.31 15.78 3.12
N ASP A 276 8.48 15.60 4.41
CA ASP A 276 9.51 14.81 5.07
C ASP A 276 8.93 14.08 6.30
N GLU A 277 9.76 13.43 7.08
CA GLU A 277 9.36 12.72 8.30
C GLU A 277 8.61 13.60 9.33
N ASN A 278 8.94 14.90 9.39
CA ASN A 278 8.37 15.84 10.34
C ASN A 278 7.07 16.48 9.83
N THR A 279 6.84 16.47 8.51
CA THR A 279 5.76 17.22 7.87
C THR A 279 4.70 16.35 7.20
N ILE A 280 4.95 15.06 7.00
CA ILE A 280 4.01 14.17 6.31
C ILE A 280 2.63 14.10 6.97
N ASN A 281 2.58 14.10 8.31
CA ASN A 281 1.32 14.15 9.08
C ASN A 281 0.52 15.41 8.79
N ARG A 282 1.20 16.57 8.77
CA ARG A 282 0.58 17.85 8.41
C ARG A 282 0.04 17.82 6.99
N VAL A 283 0.84 17.31 6.04
CA VAL A 283 0.43 17.16 4.64
C VAL A 283 -0.82 16.29 4.52
N ALA A 284 -0.88 15.19 5.26
CA ALA A 284 -2.06 14.33 5.29
C ALA A 284 -3.29 15.05 5.85
N CYS A 285 -3.13 15.80 6.96
CA CYS A 285 -4.21 16.60 7.55
C CYS A 285 -4.70 17.70 6.60
N GLU A 286 -3.81 18.46 5.98
CA GLU A 286 -4.16 19.52 5.03
C GLU A 286 -4.89 18.97 3.80
N ARG A 287 -4.57 17.74 3.36
CA ARG A 287 -5.25 17.01 2.29
C ARG A 287 -6.52 16.28 2.73
N ASN A 288 -6.90 16.36 4.00
CA ASN A 288 -8.00 15.58 4.59
C ASN A 288 -7.87 14.07 4.28
N THR A 289 -6.70 13.50 4.53
CA THR A 289 -6.37 12.11 4.24
C THR A 289 -5.39 11.54 5.28
N ILE A 290 -4.81 10.38 4.98
CA ILE A 290 -3.83 9.69 5.81
C ILE A 290 -2.45 9.63 5.13
N GLU A 291 -1.37 9.45 5.89
CA GLU A 291 0.00 9.38 5.38
C GLU A 291 0.18 8.34 4.26
N TYR A 292 -0.51 7.19 4.36
CA TYR A 292 -0.49 6.15 3.32
C TYR A 292 -0.84 6.71 1.94
N THR A 293 -1.89 7.55 1.88
CA THR A 293 -2.34 8.16 0.63
C THR A 293 -1.30 9.13 0.10
N VAL A 294 -0.65 9.90 0.98
CA VAL A 294 0.42 10.84 0.59
C VAL A 294 1.58 10.08 -0.05
N MET A 295 2.11 9.05 0.61
CA MET A 295 3.23 8.27 0.10
C MET A 295 2.90 7.50 -1.19
N THR A 296 1.74 6.85 -1.23
CA THR A 296 1.33 6.03 -2.37
C THR A 296 0.82 6.83 -3.56
N SER A 297 0.56 8.15 -3.39
CA SER A 297 0.19 9.02 -4.51
C SER A 297 1.36 9.31 -5.45
N LEU A 298 2.61 9.24 -4.97
CA LEU A 298 3.80 9.52 -5.76
C LEU A 298 3.95 8.54 -6.93
N LYS A 299 3.95 9.07 -8.16
CA LYS A 299 3.92 8.27 -9.38
C LYS A 299 5.32 7.96 -9.94
N GLY A 300 5.37 7.12 -10.96
CA GLY A 300 6.61 6.61 -11.54
C GLY A 300 7.50 7.64 -12.24
N ARG A 301 6.99 8.88 -12.50
CA ARG A 301 7.78 9.99 -13.04
C ARG A 301 8.80 10.53 -12.02
N ILE A 302 8.51 10.38 -10.73
CA ILE A 302 9.39 10.88 -9.67
C ILE A 302 10.59 9.94 -9.50
N LYS A 303 11.80 10.51 -9.60
CA LYS A 303 13.04 9.79 -9.36
C LYS A 303 13.16 9.44 -7.87
N ARG A 304 13.38 8.17 -7.56
CA ARG A 304 13.67 7.69 -6.21
C ARG A 304 15.17 7.61 -6.00
N ILE A 305 15.65 8.22 -4.93
CA ILE A 305 17.05 8.18 -4.49
C ILE A 305 17.06 7.46 -3.15
N TYR A 306 17.86 6.41 -3.05
CA TYR A 306 18.01 5.61 -1.84
C TYR A 306 19.34 5.97 -1.17
N VAL A 307 19.28 6.37 0.10
CA VAL A 307 20.41 6.82 0.93
C VAL A 307 20.65 5.89 2.10
#